data_9a1a83bd5f91d97b00069ca54a3cc6dd
#
_entry.id   9a1a83bd5f91d97b00069ca54a3cc6dd
#
_cell.length_a   1.000
_cell.length_b   1.000
_cell.length_c   1.000
_cell.angle_alpha   90.00
_cell.angle_beta   90.00
_cell.angle_gamma   90.00
#
_symmetry.space_group_name_H-M   'P 1'
#
loop_
_entity.id
_entity.type
_entity.pdbx_description
1 polymer ?
#
loop_
_entity_poly.entity_id
_entity_poly.type
_entity_poly.pdbx_seq_one_letter_code
_entity_poly.pdbx_strand_id
1 'polypeptide(L)'
;MQDFVRVFPFFFAWNAKDIITESGGSLLKICPRATPGARLQDVFRAQSPEGEFCDAHARANPDRLFLLEDLRNGVVLRGQVLLLDRPRRGIMLATPWLTEPDQAHKLGLTTQDFAVHDQTLDLLQVLQMQRKVTVDLQRLANLLTEQR
;
A
#
# COMPACT_ATOMS: atom_id res chain seq x y z
N MET A 1 14.56 -3.79 -15.14
CA MET A 1 13.12 -3.79 -14.77
C MET A 1 12.70 -5.00 -13.93
N GLN A 2 13.20 -6.21 -14.26
CA GLN A 2 12.86 -7.40 -13.46
C GLN A 2 13.30 -7.28 -11.99
N ASP A 3 14.48 -6.72 -11.74
CA ASP A 3 14.96 -6.52 -10.36
C ASP A 3 14.14 -5.49 -9.62
N PHE A 4 13.68 -4.44 -10.33
CA PHE A 4 12.82 -3.42 -9.75
C PHE A 4 11.47 -4.00 -9.33
N VAL A 5 10.86 -4.86 -10.16
CA VAL A 5 9.58 -5.51 -9.87
C VAL A 5 9.70 -6.44 -8.65
N ARG A 6 10.84 -7.12 -8.48
CA ARG A 6 11.06 -7.97 -7.30
C ARG A 6 11.15 -7.18 -6.01
N VAL A 7 11.69 -5.96 -6.08
CA VAL A 7 11.85 -5.07 -4.91
C VAL A 7 10.56 -4.32 -4.62
N PHE A 8 9.85 -3.85 -5.66
CA PHE A 8 8.62 -3.06 -5.51
C PHE A 8 7.51 -3.63 -6.40
N PRO A 9 6.91 -4.79 -6.02
CA PRO A 9 5.90 -5.44 -6.87
C PRO A 9 4.58 -4.66 -6.97
N PHE A 10 4.33 -3.70 -6.08
CA PHE A 10 3.13 -2.87 -6.06
C PHE A 10 3.38 -1.46 -6.57
N PHE A 11 4.26 -1.32 -7.56
CA PHE A 11 4.57 -0.01 -8.12
C PHE A 11 3.64 0.33 -9.29
N PHE A 12 3.53 1.62 -9.56
CA PHE A 12 3.02 2.11 -10.85
C PHE A 12 3.73 3.41 -11.21
N ALA A 13 3.82 3.69 -12.50
CA ALA A 13 4.48 4.87 -13.03
C ALA A 13 3.52 5.61 -13.97
N TRP A 14 3.70 6.93 -14.07
CA TRP A 14 2.87 7.77 -14.94
C TRP A 14 3.72 8.81 -15.66
N ASN A 15 3.14 9.39 -16.72
CA ASN A 15 3.77 10.43 -17.52
C ASN A 15 3.26 11.84 -17.14
N ALA A 16 3.72 12.86 -17.86
CA ALA A 16 3.35 14.25 -17.61
C ALA A 16 1.85 14.54 -17.80
N LYS A 17 1.11 13.63 -18.44
CA LYS A 17 -0.33 13.75 -18.70
C LYS A 17 -1.17 12.97 -17.68
N ASP A 18 -0.57 12.52 -16.59
CA ASP A 18 -1.22 11.70 -15.55
C ASP A 18 -1.71 10.35 -16.06
N ILE A 19 -1.10 9.83 -17.12
CA ILE A 19 -1.43 8.52 -17.67
C ILE A 19 -0.48 7.48 -17.12
N ILE A 20 -1.02 6.39 -16.58
CA ILE A 20 -0.21 5.26 -16.09
C ILE A 20 0.49 4.62 -17.28
N THR A 21 1.81 4.49 -17.18
CA THR A 21 2.66 3.90 -18.23
C THR A 21 3.11 2.49 -17.90
N GLU A 22 3.27 2.19 -16.61
CA GLU A 22 3.71 0.88 -16.14
C GLU A 22 3.03 0.55 -14.81
N SER A 23 2.79 -0.74 -14.58
CA SER A 23 2.18 -1.23 -13.33
C SER A 23 2.77 -2.58 -12.98
N GLY A 24 3.07 -2.79 -11.69
CA GLY A 24 3.54 -4.09 -11.21
C GLY A 24 2.43 -5.13 -11.24
N GLY A 25 2.82 -6.39 -11.49
CA GLY A 25 1.85 -7.49 -11.56
C GLY A 25 1.08 -7.71 -10.27
N SER A 26 1.75 -7.59 -9.13
CA SER A 26 1.08 -7.72 -7.82
C SER A 26 0.10 -6.59 -7.57
N LEU A 27 0.41 -5.37 -8.05
CA LEU A 27 -0.52 -4.25 -7.95
C LEU A 27 -1.82 -4.54 -8.71
N LEU A 28 -1.73 -5.10 -9.90
CA LEU A 28 -2.90 -5.37 -10.74
C LEU A 28 -3.84 -6.41 -10.15
N LYS A 29 -3.36 -7.26 -9.24
CA LYS A 29 -4.22 -8.20 -8.51
C LYS A 29 -5.21 -7.49 -7.58
N ILE A 30 -4.80 -6.39 -6.98
CA ILE A 30 -5.61 -5.67 -6.00
C ILE A 30 -6.21 -4.38 -6.55
N CYS A 31 -5.60 -3.82 -7.59
CA CYS A 31 -6.07 -2.61 -8.27
C CYS A 31 -6.13 -2.88 -9.78
N PRO A 32 -7.11 -3.67 -10.26
CA PRO A 32 -7.14 -4.11 -11.67
C PRO A 32 -7.25 -2.96 -12.66
N ARG A 33 -7.74 -1.80 -12.23
CA ARG A 33 -7.90 -0.63 -13.10
C ARG A 33 -6.63 0.20 -13.26
N ALA A 34 -5.58 -0.09 -12.46
CA ALA A 34 -4.30 0.62 -12.53
C ALA A 34 -3.43 0.11 -13.69
N THR A 35 -4.02 -0.07 -14.86
CA THR A 35 -3.36 -0.58 -16.05
C THR A 35 -2.72 0.55 -16.85
N PRO A 36 -1.68 0.25 -17.65
CA PRO A 36 -1.14 1.25 -18.58
C PRO A 36 -2.23 1.82 -19.47
N GLY A 37 -2.25 3.14 -19.62
CA GLY A 37 -3.28 3.88 -20.36
C GLY A 37 -4.38 4.48 -19.50
N ALA A 38 -4.52 4.07 -18.25
CA ALA A 38 -5.50 4.64 -17.33
C ALA A 38 -5.01 5.99 -16.79
N ARG A 39 -5.94 6.88 -16.46
CA ARG A 39 -5.61 8.15 -15.82
C ARG A 39 -5.55 7.98 -14.31
N LEU A 40 -4.59 8.62 -13.67
CA LEU A 40 -4.43 8.54 -12.21
C LEU A 40 -5.72 8.92 -11.47
N GLN A 41 -6.36 10.02 -11.90
CA GLN A 41 -7.56 10.56 -11.26
C GLN A 41 -8.76 9.61 -11.36
N ASP A 42 -8.77 8.74 -12.37
CA ASP A 42 -9.86 7.78 -12.57
C ASP A 42 -9.69 6.52 -11.73
N VAL A 43 -8.48 6.28 -11.22
CA VAL A 43 -8.13 5.05 -10.48
C VAL A 43 -7.99 5.31 -8.99
N PHE A 44 -7.29 6.38 -8.61
CA PHE A 44 -6.93 6.65 -7.22
C PHE A 44 -7.35 8.02 -6.74
N ARG A 45 -7.55 8.09 -5.43
CA ARG A 45 -7.69 9.33 -4.68
C ARG A 45 -6.66 9.32 -3.55
N ALA A 46 -6.03 10.45 -3.26
CA ALA A 46 -5.12 10.55 -2.13
C ALA A 46 -5.92 10.80 -0.84
N GLN A 47 -5.80 9.87 0.10
CA GLN A 47 -6.34 10.06 1.44
C GLN A 47 -5.42 10.94 2.29
N SER A 48 -4.12 10.82 2.07
CA SER A 48 -3.11 11.64 2.74
C SER A 48 -1.89 11.77 1.83
N PRO A 49 -1.39 12.95 1.53
CA PRO A 49 -2.07 14.25 1.68
C PRO A 49 -3.37 14.26 0.88
N GLU A 50 -4.46 14.76 1.50
CA GLU A 50 -5.79 14.68 0.90
C GLU A 50 -5.88 15.42 -0.41
N GLY A 51 -6.57 14.83 -1.39
CA GLY A 51 -6.84 15.45 -2.68
C GLY A 51 -6.94 14.46 -3.83
N GLU A 52 -7.19 15.02 -5.01
CA GLU A 52 -7.16 14.25 -6.25
C GLU A 52 -5.72 13.86 -6.55
N PHE A 53 -5.46 12.57 -6.74
CA PHE A 53 -4.09 12.12 -6.99
C PHE A 53 -3.71 12.33 -8.46
N CYS A 54 -2.70 13.17 -8.67
CA CYS A 54 -2.15 13.49 -9.99
C CYS A 54 -0.68 13.88 -9.84
N ASP A 55 0.01 14.05 -10.95
CA ASP A 55 1.42 14.44 -10.93
C ASP A 55 1.63 15.77 -10.20
N ALA A 56 0.74 16.75 -10.42
CA ALA A 56 0.81 18.03 -9.73
C ALA A 56 0.65 17.88 -8.20
N HIS A 57 -0.26 17.04 -7.75
CA HIS A 57 -0.47 16.78 -6.33
C HIS A 57 0.77 16.14 -5.69
N ALA A 58 1.37 15.17 -6.37
CA ALA A 58 2.60 14.54 -5.91
C ALA A 58 3.75 15.53 -5.81
N ARG A 59 3.89 16.42 -6.79
CA ARG A 59 4.95 17.44 -6.81
C ARG A 59 4.74 18.56 -5.78
N ALA A 60 3.48 18.81 -5.41
CA ALA A 60 3.15 19.77 -4.37
C ALA A 60 3.46 19.24 -2.96
N ASN A 61 3.64 17.93 -2.81
CA ASN A 61 3.87 17.27 -1.52
C ASN A 61 5.12 16.38 -1.59
N PRO A 62 6.31 16.94 -1.87
CA PRO A 62 7.53 16.16 -1.98
C PRO A 62 7.89 15.53 -0.63
N ASP A 63 8.55 14.37 -0.69
CA ASP A 63 9.09 13.66 0.48
C ASP A 63 8.03 13.28 1.52
N ARG A 64 6.76 13.23 1.12
CA ARG A 64 5.67 12.81 2.01
C ARG A 64 5.26 11.38 1.73
N LEU A 65 4.80 10.72 2.78
CA LEU A 65 4.17 9.41 2.66
C LEU A 65 2.76 9.58 2.11
N PHE A 66 2.43 8.83 1.07
CA PHE A 66 1.11 8.87 0.44
C PHE A 66 0.28 7.67 0.87
N LEU A 67 -1.00 7.93 1.14
CA LEU A 67 -2.03 6.92 1.25
C LEU A 67 -2.99 7.13 0.09
N LEU A 68 -3.06 6.15 -0.80
CA LEU A 68 -3.93 6.21 -1.99
C LEU A 68 -5.03 5.18 -1.87
N GLU A 69 -6.25 5.60 -2.16
CA GLU A 69 -7.42 4.73 -2.17
C GLU A 69 -7.83 4.42 -3.60
N ASP A 70 -8.02 3.15 -3.91
CA ASP A 70 -8.62 2.73 -5.19
C ASP A 70 -10.11 3.12 -5.15
N LEU A 71 -10.52 3.94 -6.12
CA LEU A 71 -11.88 4.49 -6.17
C LEU A 71 -12.96 3.44 -6.35
N ARG A 72 -12.61 2.28 -6.87
CA ARG A 72 -13.58 1.23 -7.16
C ARG A 72 -13.77 0.25 -6.01
N ASN A 73 -12.69 -0.20 -5.38
CA ASN A 73 -12.75 -1.27 -4.38
C ASN A 73 -12.30 -0.85 -2.98
N GLY A 74 -11.84 0.38 -2.82
CA GLY A 74 -11.44 0.90 -1.51
C GLY A 74 -10.11 0.40 -0.99
N VAL A 75 -9.35 -0.35 -1.79
CA VAL A 75 -8.01 -0.80 -1.39
C VAL A 75 -7.11 0.41 -1.18
N VAL A 76 -6.36 0.43 -0.07
CA VAL A 76 -5.45 1.52 0.27
C VAL A 76 -4.01 1.07 0.04
N LEU A 77 -3.25 1.90 -0.65
CA LEU A 77 -1.82 1.73 -0.87
C LEU A 77 -1.06 2.77 -0.05
N ARG A 78 0.04 2.36 0.55
CA ARG A 78 0.93 3.23 1.31
C ARG A 78 2.30 3.24 0.65
N GLY A 79 2.86 4.42 0.44
CA GLY A 79 4.20 4.47 -0.14
C GLY A 79 4.70 5.88 -0.41
N GLN A 80 5.76 5.94 -1.18
CA GLN A 80 6.43 7.16 -1.55
C GLN A 80 6.44 7.34 -3.05
N VAL A 81 6.50 8.59 -3.49
CA VAL A 81 6.57 8.95 -4.91
C VAL A 81 8.00 9.36 -5.24
N LEU A 82 8.55 8.77 -6.29
CA LEU A 82 9.79 9.20 -6.89
C LEU A 82 9.45 10.05 -8.12
N LEU A 83 9.90 11.31 -8.11
CA LEU A 83 9.60 12.26 -9.18
C LEU A 83 10.81 12.47 -10.08
N LEU A 84 10.58 12.37 -11.38
CA LEU A 84 11.60 12.55 -12.41
C LEU A 84 11.20 13.71 -13.34
N ASP A 85 12.18 14.52 -13.74
CA ASP A 85 11.91 15.74 -14.49
C ASP A 85 12.24 15.66 -15.98
N ARG A 86 13.11 14.71 -16.38
CA ARG A 86 13.55 14.60 -17.78
C ARG A 86 13.58 13.15 -18.25
N PRO A 87 12.50 12.64 -18.85
CA PRO A 87 11.18 13.28 -19.04
C PRO A 87 10.41 13.38 -17.73
N ARG A 88 9.45 14.30 -17.69
CA ARG A 88 8.59 14.47 -16.51
C ARG A 88 7.72 13.24 -16.32
N ARG A 89 7.91 12.56 -15.20
CA ARG A 89 7.15 11.39 -14.84
C ARG A 89 7.24 11.13 -13.32
N GLY A 90 6.41 10.26 -12.81
CA GLY A 90 6.46 9.86 -11.43
C GLY A 90 6.34 8.35 -11.29
N ILE A 91 6.83 7.83 -10.19
CA ILE A 91 6.73 6.42 -9.84
C ILE A 91 6.25 6.34 -8.40
N MET A 92 5.16 5.60 -8.17
CA MET A 92 4.69 5.29 -6.82
C MET A 92 5.27 3.95 -6.40
N LEU A 93 6.04 3.96 -5.32
CA LEU A 93 6.61 2.77 -4.69
C LEU A 93 5.77 2.45 -3.46
N ALA A 94 4.91 1.45 -3.57
CA ALA A 94 3.86 1.24 -2.58
C ALA A 94 3.81 -0.19 -2.08
N THR A 95 3.09 -0.35 -0.97
CA THR A 95 2.63 -1.63 -0.46
C THR A 95 1.15 -1.50 -0.09
N PRO A 96 0.37 -2.61 -0.10
CA PRO A 96 -0.99 -2.56 0.41
C PRO A 96 -0.99 -2.18 1.89
N TRP A 97 -1.88 -1.25 2.27
CA TRP A 97 -2.05 -0.89 3.68
C TRP A 97 -3.01 -1.89 4.31
N LEU A 98 -2.44 -2.91 4.96
CA LEU A 98 -3.21 -3.99 5.58
C LEU A 98 -3.22 -3.79 7.09
N THR A 99 -4.41 -3.75 7.68
CA THR A 99 -4.58 -3.60 9.12
C THR A 99 -4.91 -4.90 9.83
N GLU A 100 -5.29 -5.94 9.08
CA GLU A 100 -5.62 -7.26 9.59
C GLU A 100 -4.97 -8.34 8.72
N PRO A 101 -4.50 -9.47 9.32
CA PRO A 101 -3.86 -10.55 8.57
C PRO A 101 -4.73 -11.13 7.46
N ASP A 102 -6.04 -11.18 7.68
CA ASP A 102 -6.98 -11.77 6.72
C ASP A 102 -7.15 -10.95 5.43
N GLN A 103 -6.77 -9.67 5.45
CA GLN A 103 -6.92 -8.80 4.28
C GLN A 103 -6.10 -9.29 3.08
N ALA A 104 -4.88 -9.77 3.33
CA ALA A 104 -4.04 -10.29 2.25
C ALA A 104 -4.73 -11.48 1.58
N HIS A 105 -5.31 -12.37 2.36
CA HIS A 105 -6.02 -13.54 1.86
C HIS A 105 -7.27 -13.14 1.06
N LYS A 106 -8.05 -12.20 1.57
CA LYS A 106 -9.25 -11.69 0.89
C LYS A 106 -8.94 -11.05 -0.45
N LEU A 107 -7.76 -10.43 -0.58
CA LEU A 107 -7.31 -9.81 -1.81
C LEU A 107 -6.65 -10.81 -2.78
N GLY A 108 -6.54 -12.08 -2.40
CA GLY A 108 -5.88 -13.10 -3.20
C GLY A 108 -4.37 -12.97 -3.23
N LEU A 109 -3.79 -12.29 -2.25
CA LEU A 109 -2.35 -12.11 -2.16
C LEU A 109 -1.69 -13.30 -1.45
N THR A 110 -0.50 -13.64 -1.90
CA THR A 110 0.36 -14.66 -1.27
C THR A 110 1.68 -14.03 -0.88
N THR A 111 2.51 -14.78 -0.14
CA THR A 111 3.85 -14.29 0.22
C THR A 111 4.70 -13.97 -1.00
N GLN A 112 4.43 -14.61 -2.14
CA GLN A 112 5.16 -14.34 -3.37
C GLN A 112 4.82 -13.00 -4.02
N ASP A 113 3.67 -12.41 -3.66
CA ASP A 113 3.24 -11.11 -4.19
C ASP A 113 3.96 -9.94 -3.53
N PHE A 114 4.61 -10.15 -2.40
CA PHE A 114 5.33 -9.11 -1.68
C PHE A 114 6.80 -9.10 -2.06
N ALA A 115 7.44 -7.94 -1.90
CA ALA A 115 8.88 -7.81 -2.12
C ALA A 115 9.64 -8.68 -1.12
N VAL A 116 10.84 -9.13 -1.51
CA VAL A 116 11.69 -9.96 -0.64
C VAL A 116 11.97 -9.27 0.69
N HIS A 117 12.10 -7.95 0.68
CA HIS A 117 12.35 -7.14 1.88
C HIS A 117 11.07 -6.60 2.55
N ASP A 118 9.89 -6.87 1.98
CA ASP A 118 8.63 -6.38 2.54
C ASP A 118 8.24 -7.22 3.74
N GLN A 119 8.10 -6.58 4.88
CA GLN A 119 7.80 -7.22 6.15
C GLN A 119 6.33 -7.08 6.55
N THR A 120 5.46 -6.69 5.62
CA THR A 120 4.04 -6.43 5.91
C THR A 120 3.37 -7.62 6.59
N LEU A 121 3.53 -8.83 6.03
CA LEU A 121 2.94 -10.04 6.62
C LEU A 121 3.55 -10.39 7.96
N ASP A 122 4.87 -10.24 8.10
CA ASP A 122 5.56 -10.51 9.35
C ASP A 122 5.09 -9.55 10.45
N LEU A 123 4.93 -8.26 10.11
CA LEU A 123 4.42 -7.26 11.05
C LEU A 123 2.99 -7.56 11.47
N LEU A 124 2.15 -8.01 10.54
CA LEU A 124 0.77 -8.40 10.88
C LEU A 124 0.74 -9.59 11.83
N GLN A 125 1.62 -10.56 11.65
CA GLN A 125 1.73 -11.70 12.55
C GLN A 125 2.20 -11.27 13.94
N VAL A 126 3.17 -10.36 14.02
CA VAL A 126 3.63 -9.82 15.30
C VAL A 126 2.51 -9.06 16.02
N LEU A 127 1.75 -8.24 15.30
CA LEU A 127 0.61 -7.52 15.87
C LEU A 127 -0.45 -8.48 16.40
N GLN A 128 -0.72 -9.57 15.68
CA GLN A 128 -1.66 -10.58 16.12
C GLN A 128 -1.19 -11.27 17.41
N MET A 129 0.09 -11.60 17.49
CA MET A 129 0.69 -12.16 18.70
C MET A 129 0.61 -11.20 19.88
N GLN A 130 0.90 -9.91 19.66
CA GLN A 130 0.80 -8.89 20.70
C GLN A 130 -0.61 -8.75 21.24
N ARG A 131 -1.62 -8.78 20.36
CA ARG A 131 -3.03 -8.75 20.80
C ARG A 131 -3.37 -9.92 21.68
N LYS A 132 -2.92 -11.11 21.32
CA LYS A 132 -3.17 -12.33 22.11
C LYS A 132 -2.51 -12.22 23.49
N VAL A 133 -1.25 -11.80 23.54
CA VAL A 133 -0.52 -11.61 24.81
C VAL A 133 -1.23 -10.58 25.68
N THR A 134 -1.67 -9.47 25.12
CA THR A 134 -2.37 -8.41 25.85
C THR A 134 -3.67 -8.95 26.46
N VAL A 135 -4.45 -9.72 25.71
CA VAL A 135 -5.69 -10.34 26.20
C VAL A 135 -5.40 -11.31 27.33
N ASP A 136 -4.37 -12.14 27.20
CA ASP A 136 -4.00 -13.12 28.22
C ASP A 136 -3.56 -12.43 29.51
N LEU A 137 -2.75 -11.35 29.40
CA LEU A 137 -2.30 -10.57 30.55
C LEU A 137 -3.48 -9.88 31.25
N GLN A 138 -4.43 -9.36 30.51
CA GLN A 138 -5.61 -8.72 31.07
C GLN A 138 -6.49 -9.73 31.80
N ARG A 139 -6.64 -10.92 31.22
CA ARG A 139 -7.40 -12.01 31.84
C ARG A 139 -6.76 -12.44 33.16
N LEU A 140 -5.44 -12.57 33.21
CA LEU A 140 -4.70 -12.89 34.43
C LEU A 140 -4.86 -11.80 35.49
N ALA A 141 -4.78 -10.53 35.11
CA ALA A 141 -4.97 -9.39 36.02
C ALA A 141 -6.37 -9.43 36.64
N ASN A 142 -7.40 -9.73 35.85
CA ASN A 142 -8.77 -9.83 36.33
C ASN A 142 -8.94 -10.99 37.36
N LEU A 143 -8.30 -12.12 37.10
CA LEU A 143 -8.33 -13.27 38.03
C LEU A 143 -7.67 -12.91 39.36
N LEU A 144 -6.53 -12.21 39.32
CA LEU A 144 -5.86 -11.77 40.54
C LEU A 144 -6.70 -10.77 41.34
N THR A 145 -7.41 -9.88 40.64
CA THR A 145 -8.31 -8.93 41.29
C THR A 145 -9.49 -9.60 41.94
N GLU A 146 -10.06 -10.64 41.33
CA GLU A 146 -11.20 -11.39 41.88
C GLU A 146 -10.84 -12.19 43.13
N GLN A 147 -9.57 -12.57 43.28
CA GLN A 147 -9.10 -13.33 44.45
C GLN A 147 -8.82 -12.48 45.67
N ARG A 148 -8.91 -11.17 45.54
CA ARG A 148 -8.80 -10.27 46.66
C ARG A 148 -10.18 -10.07 47.30
#